data_06e7ab6357ab3aab652ef88de0189270
#
_entry.id   06e7ab6357ab3aab652ef88de0189270
#
_cell.length_a   1.000
_cell.length_b   1.000
_cell.length_c   1.000
_cell.angle_alpha   90.00
_cell.angle_beta   90.00
_cell.angle_gamma   90.00
#
_symmetry.space_group_name_H-M   'P 1'
#
loop_
_entity.id
_entity.type
_entity.pdbx_description
1 polymer ?
#
loop_
_entity_poly.entity_id
_entity_poly.type
_entity_poly.pdbx_seq_one_letter_code
_entity_poly.pdbx_strand_id
1 'polypeptide(L)'
;MSTPAELTAEQSAAVEYVTAAEAEAARVPGLEGISPRAIERVVIIGGGAMGAGIAVACAEAGLATTVIERAEGVASARERVDTTYTRHVKRQQLNDTELAARLARVRVTPEWNAVGDAAVIIEAAFEDLAVKCDIFRRLDAMAPAGAVLATNTSYLDINAIAAVTTRPSDVIGLHFFAPANIMRLLEIVRAAASAPDAIATGLALATRLKKQSVLAGVCDGFIGNRIFSVYRCRIMLVDREPVDTHDGPLTT
;
A
#
# COMPACT_ATOMS: atom_id res chain seq x y z
N MET A 1 -5.87 16.52 31.57
CA MET A 1 -4.99 15.50 30.93
C MET A 1 -5.22 14.22 31.71
N SER A 2 -5.96 13.27 31.16
CA SER A 2 -6.19 11.97 31.81
C SER A 2 -4.89 11.16 31.69
N THR A 3 -4.39 10.65 32.82
CA THR A 3 -3.31 9.66 32.86
C THR A 3 -3.71 8.46 32.00
N PRO A 4 -2.84 7.94 31.12
CA PRO A 4 -3.15 6.70 30.42
C PRO A 4 -3.48 5.61 31.43
N ALA A 5 -4.59 4.91 31.26
CA ALA A 5 -4.93 3.79 32.12
C ALA A 5 -3.81 2.74 32.01
N GLU A 6 -3.26 2.28 33.12
CA GLU A 6 -2.29 1.19 33.15
C GLU A 6 -2.96 -0.07 32.60
N LEU A 7 -2.27 -0.74 31.68
CA LEU A 7 -2.73 -1.98 31.07
C LEU A 7 -2.78 -3.09 32.14
N THR A 8 -3.79 -3.94 32.09
CA THR A 8 -3.81 -5.16 32.89
C THR A 8 -2.70 -6.14 32.42
N ALA A 9 -2.35 -7.11 33.24
CA ALA A 9 -1.37 -8.14 32.89
C ALA A 9 -1.73 -8.87 31.58
N GLU A 10 -3.02 -9.21 31.38
CA GLU A 10 -3.51 -9.81 30.14
C GLU A 10 -3.38 -8.89 28.92
N GLN A 11 -3.70 -7.61 29.10
CA GLN A 11 -3.55 -6.61 28.02
C GLN A 11 -2.08 -6.40 27.66
N SER A 12 -1.19 -6.40 28.65
CA SER A 12 0.26 -6.31 28.44
C SER A 12 0.78 -7.53 27.66
N ALA A 13 0.39 -8.74 28.06
CA ALA A 13 0.78 -9.95 27.37
C ALA A 13 0.25 -9.99 25.92
N ALA A 14 -0.97 -9.51 25.67
CA ALA A 14 -1.53 -9.42 24.32
C ALA A 14 -0.75 -8.42 23.45
N VAL A 15 -0.36 -7.27 24.00
CA VAL A 15 0.46 -6.27 23.29
C VAL A 15 1.85 -6.83 22.98
N GLU A 16 2.51 -7.52 23.92
CA GLU A 16 3.80 -8.18 23.72
C GLU A 16 3.71 -9.23 22.61
N TYR A 17 2.68 -10.08 22.63
CA TYR A 17 2.46 -11.08 21.59
C TYR A 17 2.30 -10.45 20.21
N VAL A 18 1.45 -9.45 20.07
CA VAL A 18 1.23 -8.76 18.78
C VAL A 18 2.51 -8.08 18.30
N THR A 19 3.24 -7.41 19.21
CA THR A 19 4.51 -6.75 18.87
C THR A 19 5.56 -7.75 18.39
N ALA A 20 5.67 -8.89 19.05
CA ALA A 20 6.59 -9.97 18.64
C ALA A 20 6.18 -10.56 17.27
N ALA A 21 4.89 -10.80 17.05
CA ALA A 21 4.37 -11.31 15.79
C ALA A 21 4.57 -10.30 14.63
N GLU A 22 4.36 -9.00 14.86
CA GLU A 22 4.65 -7.94 13.89
C GLU A 22 6.14 -7.87 13.54
N ALA A 23 7.03 -8.02 14.53
CA ALA A 23 8.47 -8.04 14.32
C ALA A 23 8.92 -9.28 13.54
N GLU A 24 8.32 -10.44 13.81
CA GLU A 24 8.61 -11.68 13.07
C GLU A 24 8.13 -11.60 11.63
N ALA A 25 6.92 -11.08 11.38
CA ALA A 25 6.38 -10.89 10.03
C ALA A 25 7.22 -9.92 9.17
N ALA A 26 7.93 -8.99 9.80
CA ALA A 26 8.83 -8.05 9.11
C ALA A 26 10.19 -8.68 8.75
N ARG A 27 10.55 -9.85 9.34
CA ARG A 27 11.76 -10.57 8.98
C ARG A 27 11.52 -11.37 7.71
N VAL A 28 12.35 -11.13 6.72
CA VAL A 28 12.26 -11.84 5.44
C VAL A 28 13.52 -12.69 5.26
N PRO A 29 13.42 -14.02 5.38
CA PRO A 29 14.55 -14.91 5.17
C PRO A 29 15.16 -14.73 3.77
N GLY A 30 16.49 -14.71 3.69
CA GLY A 30 17.24 -14.53 2.46
C GLY A 30 17.42 -13.07 2.02
N LEU A 31 17.07 -12.11 2.88
CA LEU A 31 17.40 -10.68 2.68
C LEU A 31 18.44 -10.15 3.69
N GLU A 32 19.02 -11.04 4.50
CA GLU A 32 20.05 -10.66 5.48
C GLU A 32 21.25 -10.04 4.77
N GLY A 33 21.60 -8.82 5.18
CA GLY A 33 22.73 -8.09 4.58
C GLY A 33 22.44 -7.46 3.21
N ILE A 34 21.22 -7.59 2.66
CA ILE A 34 20.83 -6.93 1.44
C ILE A 34 20.45 -5.47 1.77
N SER A 35 21.17 -4.52 1.17
CA SER A 35 20.85 -3.09 1.32
C SER A 35 19.71 -2.68 0.39
N PRO A 36 18.73 -1.93 0.89
CA PRO A 36 17.71 -1.32 0.04
C PRO A 36 18.34 -0.24 -0.85
N ARG A 37 17.73 0.04 -1.98
CA ARG A 37 18.07 1.21 -2.82
C ARG A 37 17.66 2.48 -2.10
N ALA A 38 18.35 3.60 -2.32
CA ALA A 38 18.01 4.88 -1.74
C ALA A 38 16.61 5.33 -2.19
N ILE A 39 15.78 5.83 -1.25
CA ILE A 39 14.42 6.29 -1.55
C ILE A 39 14.35 7.79 -1.26
N GLU A 40 14.52 8.60 -2.27
CA GLU A 40 14.44 10.06 -2.16
C GLU A 40 13.12 10.60 -2.68
N ARG A 41 12.64 10.04 -3.79
CA ARG A 41 11.42 10.47 -4.47
C ARG A 41 10.55 9.28 -4.85
N VAL A 42 9.24 9.43 -4.63
CA VAL A 42 8.23 8.46 -5.04
C VAL A 42 7.33 9.07 -6.10
N VAL A 43 7.11 8.32 -7.19
CA VAL A 43 6.11 8.69 -8.20
C VAL A 43 4.96 7.70 -8.15
N ILE A 44 3.74 8.19 -8.27
CA ILE A 44 2.52 7.39 -8.23
C ILE A 44 1.80 7.57 -9.57
N ILE A 45 1.46 6.50 -10.24
CA ILE A 45 0.69 6.51 -11.48
C ILE A 45 -0.77 6.22 -11.15
N GLY A 46 -1.62 7.21 -11.36
CA GLY A 46 -3.04 7.16 -11.01
C GLY A 46 -3.37 7.95 -9.75
N GLY A 47 -4.20 8.98 -9.88
CA GLY A 47 -4.66 9.87 -8.81
C GLY A 47 -6.05 9.52 -8.27
N GLY A 48 -6.44 8.24 -8.37
CA GLY A 48 -7.66 7.71 -7.75
C GLY A 48 -7.58 7.70 -6.21
N ALA A 49 -8.58 7.11 -5.55
CA ALA A 49 -8.65 7.06 -4.08
C ALA A 49 -7.41 6.37 -3.47
N MET A 50 -6.92 5.27 -4.09
CA MET A 50 -5.72 4.58 -3.63
C MET A 50 -4.47 5.43 -3.84
N GLY A 51 -4.24 5.95 -5.06
CA GLY A 51 -3.07 6.77 -5.35
C GLY A 51 -2.98 8.03 -4.51
N ALA A 52 -4.11 8.73 -4.27
CA ALA A 52 -4.16 9.88 -3.36
C ALA A 52 -3.81 9.47 -1.91
N GLY A 53 -4.33 8.35 -1.42
CA GLY A 53 -4.00 7.82 -0.09
C GLY A 53 -2.52 7.44 0.05
N ILE A 54 -1.93 6.81 -0.98
CA ILE A 54 -0.50 6.48 -1.02
C ILE A 54 0.34 7.76 -1.03
N ALA A 55 -0.07 8.78 -1.83
CA ALA A 55 0.63 10.07 -1.89
C ALA A 55 0.66 10.77 -0.53
N VAL A 56 -0.47 10.77 0.19
CA VAL A 56 -0.54 11.30 1.55
C VAL A 56 0.39 10.54 2.50
N ALA A 57 0.39 9.20 2.45
CA ALA A 57 1.30 8.41 3.29
C ALA A 57 2.78 8.70 3.01
N CYS A 58 3.16 8.84 1.74
CA CYS A 58 4.52 9.21 1.35
C CYS A 58 4.92 10.62 1.84
N ALA A 59 4.03 11.61 1.68
CA ALA A 59 4.27 12.97 2.12
C ALA A 59 4.38 13.09 3.65
N GLU A 60 3.58 12.32 4.41
CA GLU A 60 3.70 12.20 5.88
C GLU A 60 5.06 11.62 6.29
N ALA A 61 5.60 10.68 5.52
CA ALA A 61 6.94 10.12 5.73
C ALA A 61 8.08 11.06 5.28
N GLY A 62 7.77 12.28 4.85
CA GLY A 62 8.73 13.29 4.40
C GLY A 62 9.31 13.03 3.00
N LEU A 63 8.65 12.20 2.18
CA LEU A 63 9.07 11.91 0.82
C LEU A 63 8.53 12.96 -0.16
N ALA A 64 9.39 13.41 -1.08
CA ALA A 64 8.94 14.15 -2.25
C ALA A 64 8.09 13.20 -3.13
N THR A 65 6.84 13.58 -3.41
CA THR A 65 5.88 12.70 -4.05
C THR A 65 5.26 13.36 -5.26
N THR A 66 5.25 12.68 -6.40
CA THR A 66 4.54 13.15 -7.59
C THR A 66 3.46 12.14 -7.97
N VAL A 67 2.24 12.62 -8.16
CA VAL A 67 1.13 11.85 -8.72
C VAL A 67 0.99 12.20 -10.20
N ILE A 68 1.11 11.21 -11.06
CA ILE A 68 0.84 11.37 -12.49
C ILE A 68 -0.57 10.89 -12.77
N GLU A 69 -1.39 11.76 -13.35
CA GLU A 69 -2.76 11.47 -13.73
C GLU A 69 -3.01 12.03 -15.15
N ARG A 70 -4.01 11.52 -15.84
CA ARG A 70 -4.42 12.07 -17.15
C ARG A 70 -4.82 13.54 -17.02
N ALA A 71 -4.61 14.31 -18.06
CA ALA A 71 -4.80 15.78 -18.00
C ALA A 71 -6.19 16.17 -17.45
N GLU A 72 -7.25 15.48 -17.90
CA GLU A 72 -8.62 15.71 -17.45
C GLU A 72 -8.86 15.30 -15.99
N GLY A 73 -8.03 14.44 -15.43
CA GLY A 73 -8.11 13.93 -14.05
C GLY A 73 -7.29 14.69 -13.02
N VAL A 74 -6.38 15.57 -13.45
CA VAL A 74 -5.41 16.25 -12.55
C VAL A 74 -6.11 17.05 -11.45
N ALA A 75 -7.14 17.82 -11.81
CA ALA A 75 -7.87 18.64 -10.83
C ALA A 75 -8.55 17.78 -9.76
N SER A 76 -9.22 16.71 -10.16
CA SER A 76 -9.89 15.82 -9.22
C SER A 76 -8.91 14.95 -8.41
N ALA A 77 -7.76 14.61 -8.97
CA ALA A 77 -6.69 13.95 -8.23
C ALA A 77 -6.12 14.87 -7.14
N ARG A 78 -5.89 16.14 -7.46
CA ARG A 78 -5.45 17.15 -6.50
C ARG A 78 -6.47 17.31 -5.37
N GLU A 79 -7.74 17.48 -5.70
CA GLU A 79 -8.83 17.60 -4.72
C GLU A 79 -8.90 16.37 -3.79
N ARG A 80 -8.68 15.15 -4.31
CA ARG A 80 -8.64 13.93 -3.49
C ARG A 80 -7.47 13.95 -2.51
N VAL A 81 -6.28 14.36 -2.94
CA VAL A 81 -5.11 14.51 -2.07
C VAL A 81 -5.41 15.51 -0.97
N ASP A 82 -5.90 16.70 -1.31
CA ASP A 82 -6.20 17.78 -0.38
C ASP A 82 -7.28 17.37 0.64
N THR A 83 -8.35 16.71 0.18
CA THR A 83 -9.43 16.21 1.03
C THR A 83 -8.94 15.10 1.97
N THR A 84 -8.16 14.14 1.46
CA THR A 84 -7.60 13.05 2.25
C THR A 84 -6.66 13.61 3.31
N TYR A 85 -5.84 14.58 2.95
CA TYR A 85 -4.91 15.25 3.86
C TYR A 85 -5.65 16.02 4.94
N THR A 86 -6.64 16.83 4.57
CA THR A 86 -7.44 17.62 5.53
C THR A 86 -8.15 16.73 6.55
N ARG A 87 -8.70 15.59 6.12
CA ARG A 87 -9.32 14.62 7.04
C ARG A 87 -8.31 13.99 7.99
N HIS A 88 -7.10 13.71 7.51
CA HIS A 88 -6.01 13.16 8.30
C HIS A 88 -5.53 14.17 9.36
N VAL A 89 -5.35 15.42 8.96
CA VAL A 89 -4.90 16.54 9.79
C VAL A 89 -5.88 16.86 10.92
N LYS A 90 -7.17 16.90 10.64
CA LYS A 90 -8.21 17.13 11.68
C LYS A 90 -8.13 16.10 12.82
N ARG A 91 -7.61 14.91 12.55
CA ARG A 91 -7.40 13.86 13.57
C ARG A 91 -6.08 14.02 14.34
N GLN A 92 -5.07 14.68 13.76
CA GLN A 92 -3.74 14.84 14.34
C GLN A 92 -3.49 16.21 14.97
N GLN A 93 -4.47 17.12 14.94
CA GLN A 93 -4.38 18.49 15.49
C GLN A 93 -3.22 19.30 14.89
N LEU A 94 -2.90 19.11 13.61
CA LEU A 94 -1.87 19.91 12.94
C LEU A 94 -2.37 21.34 12.70
N ASN A 95 -1.44 22.30 12.74
CA ASN A 95 -1.74 23.66 12.36
C ASN A 95 -1.67 23.88 10.83
N ASP A 96 -2.21 25.01 10.36
CA ASP A 96 -2.30 25.33 8.93
C ASP A 96 -0.93 25.39 8.24
N THR A 97 0.11 25.85 8.95
CA THR A 97 1.48 25.91 8.41
C THR A 97 2.06 24.53 8.17
N GLU A 98 1.85 23.61 9.09
CA GLU A 98 2.28 22.21 8.96
C GLU A 98 1.51 21.51 7.83
N LEU A 99 0.20 21.77 7.72
CA LEU A 99 -0.62 21.26 6.62
C LEU A 99 -0.07 21.74 5.27
N ALA A 100 0.16 23.04 5.12
CA ALA A 100 0.70 23.62 3.89
C ALA A 100 2.07 23.04 3.53
N ALA A 101 2.97 22.90 4.50
CA ALA A 101 4.29 22.31 4.29
C ALA A 101 4.23 20.84 3.84
N ARG A 102 3.26 20.08 4.31
CA ARG A 102 3.07 18.67 3.91
C ARG A 102 2.43 18.55 2.53
N LEU A 103 1.41 19.37 2.25
CA LEU A 103 0.79 19.43 0.92
C LEU A 103 1.77 19.86 -0.16
N ALA A 104 2.74 20.72 0.17
CA ALA A 104 3.80 21.14 -0.75
C ALA A 104 4.72 19.98 -1.19
N ARG A 105 4.75 18.85 -0.46
CA ARG A 105 5.50 17.66 -0.87
C ARG A 105 4.80 16.85 -1.96
N VAL A 106 3.51 17.12 -2.22
CA VAL A 106 2.73 16.39 -3.22
C VAL A 106 2.48 17.26 -4.44
N ARG A 107 3.08 16.87 -5.56
CA ARG A 107 2.79 17.44 -6.87
C ARG A 107 1.83 16.53 -7.61
N VAL A 108 0.82 17.07 -8.29
CA VAL A 108 -0.05 16.35 -9.23
C VAL A 108 0.16 16.93 -10.62
N THR A 109 0.42 16.08 -11.61
CA THR A 109 0.78 16.52 -12.98
C THR A 109 0.35 15.49 -14.02
N PRO A 110 0.08 15.87 -15.26
CA PRO A 110 -0.08 14.94 -16.38
C PRO A 110 1.26 14.54 -17.02
N GLU A 111 2.37 15.16 -16.60
CA GLU A 111 3.65 15.07 -17.24
C GLU A 111 4.41 13.79 -16.86
N TRP A 112 4.55 12.86 -17.80
CA TRP A 112 5.26 11.60 -17.60
C TRP A 112 6.76 11.73 -17.40
N ASN A 113 7.38 12.82 -17.86
CA ASN A 113 8.80 13.08 -17.60
C ASN A 113 9.12 13.18 -16.09
N ALA A 114 8.12 13.38 -15.25
CA ALA A 114 8.28 13.37 -13.80
C ALA A 114 8.71 12.00 -13.21
N VAL A 115 8.72 10.93 -14.01
CA VAL A 115 9.29 9.63 -13.56
C VAL A 115 10.83 9.63 -13.61
N GLY A 116 11.44 10.57 -14.30
CA GLY A 116 12.89 10.55 -14.66
C GLY A 116 13.85 10.66 -13.47
N ASP A 117 13.38 10.99 -12.27
CA ASP A 117 14.18 11.06 -11.03
C ASP A 117 13.56 10.23 -9.88
N ALA A 118 12.65 9.33 -10.19
CA ALA A 118 11.98 8.51 -9.20
C ALA A 118 12.87 7.35 -8.71
N ALA A 119 12.95 7.15 -7.41
CA ALA A 119 13.57 5.97 -6.81
C ALA A 119 12.59 4.77 -6.75
N VAL A 120 11.31 5.07 -6.49
CA VAL A 120 10.22 4.08 -6.48
C VAL A 120 9.04 4.66 -7.25
N ILE A 121 8.48 3.88 -8.15
CA ILE A 121 7.27 4.22 -8.91
C ILE A 121 6.18 3.23 -8.54
N ILE A 122 5.03 3.73 -8.08
CA ILE A 122 3.91 2.90 -7.62
C ILE A 122 2.74 3.09 -8.59
N GLU A 123 2.43 2.08 -9.36
CA GLU A 123 1.27 2.07 -10.24
C GLU A 123 0.01 1.75 -9.41
N ALA A 124 -0.96 2.66 -9.42
CA ALA A 124 -2.26 2.59 -8.73
C ALA A 124 -3.42 3.02 -9.66
N ALA A 125 -3.30 2.67 -10.95
CA ALA A 125 -4.31 2.93 -11.98
C ALA A 125 -5.43 1.87 -11.94
N PHE A 126 -6.26 1.85 -12.99
CA PHE A 126 -7.37 0.93 -13.08
C PHE A 126 -6.92 -0.55 -13.06
N GLU A 127 -7.71 -1.41 -12.40
CA GLU A 127 -7.39 -2.83 -12.19
C GLU A 127 -7.72 -3.64 -13.45
N ASP A 128 -6.86 -3.48 -14.46
CA ASP A 128 -6.92 -4.18 -15.75
C ASP A 128 -5.50 -4.52 -16.20
N LEU A 129 -5.28 -5.76 -16.60
CA LEU A 129 -3.95 -6.25 -16.93
C LEU A 129 -3.35 -5.53 -18.14
N ALA A 130 -4.14 -5.25 -19.18
CA ALA A 130 -3.66 -4.58 -20.39
C ALA A 130 -3.24 -3.14 -20.07
N VAL A 131 -4.06 -2.42 -19.27
CA VAL A 131 -3.74 -1.06 -18.80
C VAL A 131 -2.44 -1.03 -18.01
N LYS A 132 -2.27 -1.98 -17.06
CA LYS A 132 -1.06 -2.05 -16.25
C LYS A 132 0.17 -2.42 -17.08
N CYS A 133 0.05 -3.37 -18.00
CA CYS A 133 1.13 -3.72 -18.92
C CYS A 133 1.57 -2.52 -19.80
N ASP A 134 0.62 -1.73 -20.31
CA ASP A 134 0.94 -0.53 -21.10
C ASP A 134 1.66 0.53 -20.25
N ILE A 135 1.22 0.74 -19.01
CA ILE A 135 1.91 1.62 -18.06
C ILE A 135 3.33 1.11 -17.81
N PHE A 136 3.53 -0.19 -17.57
CA PHE A 136 4.85 -0.74 -17.27
C PHE A 136 5.80 -0.72 -18.47
N ARG A 137 5.33 -0.92 -19.70
CA ARG A 137 6.14 -0.68 -20.92
C ARG A 137 6.61 0.77 -21.00
N ARG A 138 5.74 1.71 -20.69
CA ARG A 138 6.09 3.13 -20.66
C ARG A 138 7.08 3.45 -19.54
N LEU A 139 6.88 2.90 -18.35
CA LEU A 139 7.82 3.06 -17.23
C LEU A 139 9.18 2.45 -17.54
N ASP A 140 9.23 1.31 -18.21
CA ASP A 140 10.48 0.66 -18.63
C ASP A 140 11.33 1.57 -19.51
N ALA A 141 10.69 2.33 -20.41
CA ALA A 141 11.36 3.27 -21.30
C ALA A 141 11.78 4.60 -20.63
N MET A 142 11.09 5.03 -19.57
CA MET A 142 11.24 6.40 -19.04
C MET A 142 11.83 6.46 -17.63
N ALA A 143 11.66 5.44 -16.82
CA ALA A 143 12.14 5.44 -15.45
C ALA A 143 13.67 5.25 -15.38
N PRO A 144 14.35 5.87 -14.40
CA PRO A 144 15.79 5.75 -14.29
C PRO A 144 16.22 4.30 -14.02
N ALA A 145 17.45 3.98 -14.45
CA ALA A 145 18.06 2.71 -14.06
C ALA A 145 18.11 2.59 -12.54
N GLY A 146 17.73 1.41 -12.03
CA GLY A 146 17.67 1.15 -10.58
C GLY A 146 16.42 1.67 -9.88
N ALA A 147 15.46 2.32 -10.56
CA ALA A 147 14.17 2.60 -9.97
C ALA A 147 13.38 1.30 -9.75
N VAL A 148 12.77 1.15 -8.59
CA VAL A 148 11.82 0.06 -8.32
C VAL A 148 10.48 0.39 -8.96
N LEU A 149 9.97 -0.52 -9.78
CA LEU A 149 8.67 -0.44 -10.43
C LEU A 149 7.67 -1.30 -9.64
N ALA A 150 6.73 -0.67 -8.98
CA ALA A 150 5.77 -1.37 -8.14
C ALA A 150 4.34 -1.25 -8.69
N THR A 151 3.56 -2.32 -8.60
CA THR A 151 2.12 -2.28 -8.87
C THR A 151 1.33 -2.46 -7.58
N ASN A 152 0.25 -1.69 -7.42
CA ASN A 152 -0.70 -1.82 -6.30
C ASN A 152 -1.88 -2.73 -6.66
N THR A 153 -1.73 -3.62 -7.63
CA THR A 153 -2.79 -4.59 -7.97
C THR A 153 -3.20 -5.41 -6.76
N SER A 154 -4.48 -5.79 -6.70
CA SER A 154 -5.02 -6.65 -5.64
C SER A 154 -5.11 -8.13 -6.03
N TYR A 155 -5.14 -8.43 -7.35
CA TYR A 155 -5.45 -9.78 -7.86
C TYR A 155 -4.65 -10.16 -9.10
N LEU A 156 -4.14 -9.20 -9.89
CA LEU A 156 -3.48 -9.49 -11.16
C LEU A 156 -2.12 -10.14 -10.97
N ASP A 157 -1.73 -10.97 -11.92
CA ASP A 157 -0.43 -11.64 -11.92
C ASP A 157 0.70 -10.64 -12.16
N ILE A 158 1.48 -10.37 -11.13
CA ILE A 158 2.63 -9.46 -11.18
C ILE A 158 3.72 -10.00 -12.12
N ASN A 159 3.83 -11.32 -12.28
CA ASN A 159 4.77 -11.91 -13.25
C ASN A 159 4.44 -11.49 -14.68
N ALA A 160 3.15 -11.47 -15.03
CA ALA A 160 2.70 -11.02 -16.34
C ALA A 160 3.00 -9.52 -16.56
N ILE A 161 2.84 -8.69 -15.51
CA ILE A 161 3.20 -7.27 -15.55
C ILE A 161 4.72 -7.09 -15.67
N ALA A 162 5.52 -7.85 -14.93
CA ALA A 162 6.97 -7.79 -14.98
C ALA A 162 7.52 -8.22 -16.36
N ALA A 163 6.92 -9.23 -16.97
CA ALA A 163 7.35 -9.81 -18.23
C ALA A 163 7.29 -8.85 -19.44
N VAL A 164 6.53 -7.74 -19.35
CA VAL A 164 6.49 -6.73 -20.42
C VAL A 164 7.60 -5.70 -20.32
N THR A 165 8.46 -5.76 -19.30
CA THR A 165 9.59 -4.88 -19.10
C THR A 165 10.91 -5.56 -19.46
N THR A 166 11.96 -4.79 -19.79
CA THR A 166 13.33 -5.31 -20.00
C THR A 166 14.07 -5.56 -18.68
N ARG A 167 13.49 -5.14 -17.54
CA ARG A 167 14.06 -5.27 -16.19
C ARG A 167 13.04 -5.86 -15.18
N PRO A 168 12.57 -7.07 -15.40
CA PRO A 168 11.59 -7.71 -14.52
C PRO A 168 12.12 -7.90 -13.07
N SER A 169 13.43 -7.85 -12.86
CA SER A 169 14.06 -7.88 -11.55
C SER A 169 13.75 -6.65 -10.67
N ASP A 170 13.44 -5.52 -11.29
CA ASP A 170 13.08 -4.28 -10.59
C ASP A 170 11.59 -4.19 -10.26
N VAL A 171 10.78 -5.19 -10.68
CA VAL A 171 9.33 -5.19 -10.51
C VAL A 171 8.93 -5.95 -9.26
N ILE A 172 8.08 -5.31 -8.43
CA ILE A 172 7.47 -5.89 -7.22
C ILE A 172 5.99 -5.49 -7.12
N GLY A 173 5.23 -6.18 -6.26
CA GLY A 173 3.94 -5.68 -5.79
C GLY A 173 4.10 -4.87 -4.51
N LEU A 174 3.37 -3.76 -4.42
CA LEU A 174 3.16 -3.00 -3.19
C LEU A 174 1.66 -2.85 -2.98
N HIS A 175 1.04 -3.87 -2.38
CA HIS A 175 -0.40 -3.91 -2.21
C HIS A 175 -0.82 -3.20 -0.91
N PHE A 176 -1.30 -1.97 -1.05
CA PHE A 176 -1.88 -1.16 0.01
C PHE A 176 -3.35 -1.49 0.20
N PHE A 177 -3.84 -1.33 1.43
CA PHE A 177 -5.26 -1.49 1.77
C PHE A 177 -5.93 -0.13 1.93
N ALA A 178 -7.20 -0.05 1.52
CA ALA A 178 -7.97 1.20 1.58
C ALA A 178 -8.51 1.48 3.01
N PRO A 179 -8.38 2.72 3.50
CA PRO A 179 -7.68 3.89 2.96
C PRO A 179 -6.16 3.77 3.16
N ALA A 180 -5.36 3.96 2.07
CA ALA A 180 -3.93 3.68 2.08
C ALA A 180 -3.12 4.52 3.09
N ASN A 181 -3.56 5.72 3.41
CA ASN A 181 -2.93 6.58 4.43
C ASN A 181 -3.21 6.13 5.88
N ILE A 182 -4.24 5.29 6.11
CA ILE A 182 -4.67 4.86 7.45
C ILE A 182 -4.29 3.41 7.72
N MET A 183 -4.63 2.51 6.79
CA MET A 183 -4.43 1.07 6.97
C MET A 183 -2.95 0.75 7.15
N ARG A 184 -2.64 -0.03 8.20
CA ARG A 184 -1.24 -0.34 8.55
C ARG A 184 -0.62 -1.39 7.65
N LEU A 185 -1.41 -2.38 7.20
CA LEU A 185 -0.90 -3.49 6.40
C LEU A 185 -0.42 -3.03 5.02
N LEU A 186 0.77 -3.48 4.63
CA LEU A 186 1.33 -3.37 3.28
C LEU A 186 1.94 -4.72 2.90
N GLU A 187 1.39 -5.37 1.89
CA GLU A 187 1.96 -6.58 1.34
C GLU A 187 3.02 -6.25 0.30
N ILE A 188 4.23 -6.76 0.52
CA ILE A 188 5.31 -6.71 -0.47
C ILE A 188 5.20 -8.01 -1.26
N VAL A 189 4.79 -7.94 -2.52
CA VAL A 189 4.56 -9.14 -3.32
C VAL A 189 5.76 -9.41 -4.20
N ARG A 190 6.40 -10.57 -3.97
CA ARG A 190 7.55 -11.04 -4.74
C ARG A 190 7.07 -11.69 -6.04
N ALA A 191 7.40 -11.10 -7.18
CA ALA A 191 7.32 -11.80 -8.46
C ALA A 191 8.51 -12.76 -8.63
N ALA A 192 8.39 -13.70 -9.56
CA ALA A 192 9.42 -14.73 -9.79
C ALA A 192 10.81 -14.16 -10.11
N ALA A 193 10.85 -13.02 -10.80
CA ALA A 193 12.10 -12.36 -11.20
C ALA A 193 12.55 -11.24 -10.24
N SER A 194 11.75 -10.87 -9.22
CA SER A 194 12.05 -9.74 -8.33
C SER A 194 13.41 -9.91 -7.64
N ALA A 195 14.28 -8.93 -7.79
CA ALA A 195 15.59 -8.93 -7.16
C ALA A 195 15.50 -8.70 -5.63
N PRO A 196 16.41 -9.29 -4.83
CA PRO A 196 16.41 -9.13 -3.38
C PRO A 196 16.47 -7.67 -2.91
N ASP A 197 17.23 -6.80 -3.58
CA ASP A 197 17.36 -5.38 -3.26
C ASP A 197 16.10 -4.58 -3.61
N ALA A 198 15.36 -4.96 -4.66
CA ALA A 198 14.04 -4.38 -4.96
C ALA A 198 13.03 -4.70 -3.85
N ILE A 199 13.02 -5.95 -3.36
CA ILE A 199 12.16 -6.36 -2.24
C ILE A 199 12.59 -5.63 -0.96
N ALA A 200 13.90 -5.57 -0.66
CA ALA A 200 14.43 -4.83 0.49
C ALA A 200 14.04 -3.34 0.42
N THR A 201 13.98 -2.76 -0.78
CA THR A 201 13.52 -1.38 -1.00
C THR A 201 12.04 -1.22 -0.67
N GLY A 202 11.19 -2.19 -1.08
CA GLY A 202 9.76 -2.20 -0.69
C GLY A 202 9.57 -2.26 0.82
N LEU A 203 10.34 -3.11 1.52
CA LEU A 203 10.33 -3.22 2.99
C LEU A 203 10.81 -1.93 3.67
N ALA A 204 11.88 -1.31 3.16
CA ALA A 204 12.37 -0.04 3.67
C ALA A 204 11.37 1.10 3.47
N LEU A 205 10.67 1.14 2.32
CA LEU A 205 9.56 2.06 2.09
C LEU A 205 8.44 1.82 3.10
N ALA A 206 8.00 0.57 3.30
CA ALA A 206 6.97 0.21 4.27
C ALA A 206 7.31 0.71 5.67
N THR A 207 8.54 0.48 6.12
CA THR A 207 9.04 0.96 7.42
C THR A 207 8.98 2.49 7.50
N ARG A 208 9.44 3.20 6.46
CA ARG A 208 9.40 4.66 6.41
C ARG A 208 7.97 5.22 6.44
N LEU A 209 7.03 4.52 5.80
CA LEU A 209 5.60 4.84 5.83
C LEU A 209 4.89 4.39 7.13
N LYS A 210 5.61 3.82 8.10
CA LYS A 210 5.07 3.27 9.35
C LYS A 210 4.00 2.19 9.08
N LYS A 211 4.20 1.39 8.04
CA LYS A 211 3.35 0.26 7.69
C LYS A 211 3.88 -1.02 8.32
N GLN A 212 2.96 -1.92 8.64
CA GLN A 212 3.28 -3.30 8.96
C GLN A 212 3.43 -4.07 7.65
N SER A 213 4.66 -4.40 7.29
CA SER A 213 4.95 -5.13 6.06
C SER A 213 4.87 -6.63 6.27
N VAL A 214 4.45 -7.33 5.23
CA VAL A 214 4.52 -8.78 5.13
C VAL A 214 4.93 -9.16 3.71
N LEU A 215 5.81 -10.14 3.56
CA LEU A 215 6.18 -10.66 2.25
C LEU A 215 5.13 -11.68 1.79
N ALA A 216 4.59 -11.46 0.58
CA ALA A 216 3.67 -12.37 -0.09
C ALA A 216 4.29 -12.90 -1.40
N GLY A 217 3.87 -14.08 -1.82
CA GLY A 217 4.07 -14.58 -3.19
C GLY A 217 2.91 -14.19 -4.09
N VAL A 218 3.12 -14.34 -5.41
CA VAL A 218 2.05 -14.13 -6.39
C VAL A 218 1.02 -15.26 -6.28
N CYS A 219 -0.18 -14.93 -5.84
CA CYS A 219 -1.35 -15.81 -5.81
C CYS A 219 -2.62 -14.95 -5.77
N ASP A 220 -3.78 -15.55 -6.03
CA ASP A 220 -5.05 -14.84 -6.01
C ASP A 220 -5.34 -14.20 -4.64
N GLY A 221 -5.51 -12.86 -4.63
CA GLY A 221 -5.77 -12.07 -3.43
C GLY A 221 -4.64 -12.02 -2.41
N PHE A 222 -3.44 -12.46 -2.75
CA PHE A 222 -2.25 -12.49 -1.91
C PHE A 222 -2.53 -13.11 -0.53
N ILE A 223 -2.24 -12.43 0.58
CA ILE A 223 -2.51 -12.93 1.94
C ILE A 223 -3.83 -12.35 2.47
N GLY A 224 -3.95 -11.02 2.52
CA GLY A 224 -5.07 -10.35 3.18
C GLY A 224 -6.40 -10.57 2.48
N ASN A 225 -6.47 -10.33 1.17
CA ASN A 225 -7.69 -10.54 0.40
C ASN A 225 -8.09 -12.02 0.34
N ARG A 226 -7.12 -12.93 0.27
CA ARG A 226 -7.37 -14.37 0.29
C ARG A 226 -8.01 -14.83 1.60
N ILE A 227 -7.50 -14.37 2.75
CA ILE A 227 -8.10 -14.65 4.05
C ILE A 227 -9.50 -14.03 4.14
N PHE A 228 -9.62 -12.77 3.72
CA PHE A 228 -10.87 -12.03 3.78
C PHE A 228 -11.97 -12.64 2.88
N SER A 229 -11.62 -13.18 1.72
CA SER A 229 -12.56 -13.86 0.83
C SER A 229 -13.18 -15.10 1.49
N VAL A 230 -12.35 -15.93 2.14
CA VAL A 230 -12.83 -17.10 2.89
C VAL A 230 -13.75 -16.70 4.05
N TYR A 231 -13.38 -15.66 4.79
CA TYR A 231 -14.19 -15.12 5.88
C TYR A 231 -15.56 -14.64 5.37
N ARG A 232 -15.60 -13.86 4.28
CA ARG A 232 -16.86 -13.39 3.68
C ARG A 232 -17.74 -14.54 3.18
N CYS A 233 -17.15 -15.54 2.52
CA CYS A 233 -17.92 -16.70 2.09
C CYS A 233 -18.59 -17.42 3.26
N ARG A 234 -17.90 -17.58 4.40
CA ARG A 234 -18.48 -18.22 5.59
C ARG A 234 -19.61 -17.40 6.19
N ILE A 235 -19.48 -16.09 6.33
CA ILE A 235 -20.56 -15.22 6.81
C ILE A 235 -21.79 -15.33 5.91
N MET A 236 -21.63 -15.25 4.58
CA MET A 236 -22.73 -15.37 3.64
C MET A 236 -23.43 -16.72 3.67
N LEU A 237 -22.75 -17.79 4.10
CA LEU A 237 -23.34 -19.10 4.30
C LEU A 237 -24.15 -19.18 5.60
N VAL A 238 -23.64 -18.57 6.66
CA VAL A 238 -24.35 -18.52 7.97
C VAL A 238 -25.65 -17.72 7.85
N ASP A 239 -25.62 -16.58 7.15
CA ASP A 239 -26.84 -15.76 6.94
C ASP A 239 -27.90 -16.46 6.05
N ARG A 240 -27.56 -17.56 5.39
CA ARG A 240 -28.49 -18.34 4.56
C ARG A 240 -29.04 -19.59 5.25
N GLU A 241 -28.52 -19.99 6.39
CA GLU A 241 -29.15 -21.01 7.20
C GLU A 241 -30.42 -20.42 7.87
N PRO A 242 -31.60 -21.00 7.62
CA PRO A 242 -32.82 -20.56 8.34
C PRO A 242 -32.54 -20.73 9.81
N VAL A 243 -32.72 -19.66 10.58
CA VAL A 243 -32.73 -19.73 12.04
C VAL A 243 -33.92 -20.65 12.37
N ASP A 244 -33.63 -21.85 12.83
CA ASP A 244 -34.63 -22.81 13.24
C ASP A 244 -35.27 -22.24 14.49
N THR A 245 -36.42 -21.56 14.32
CA THR A 245 -37.22 -21.00 15.42
C THR A 245 -38.02 -22.11 16.07
N HIS A 246 -37.34 -23.14 16.57
CA HIS A 246 -37.89 -24.11 17.49
C HIS A 246 -37.58 -23.73 18.95
N ASP A 247 -38.02 -22.53 19.36
CA ASP A 247 -38.32 -22.28 20.74
C ASP A 247 -39.80 -22.58 20.95
N GLY A 248 -40.08 -23.87 21.14
CA GLY A 248 -41.33 -24.30 21.75
C GLY A 248 -41.43 -23.74 23.17
N PRO A 249 -42.67 -23.42 23.70
CA PRO A 249 -42.85 -22.79 24.99
C PRO A 249 -42.32 -23.72 26.09
N LEU A 250 -41.42 -23.19 26.93
CA LEU A 250 -41.09 -23.79 28.23
C LEU A 250 -42.37 -23.84 29.07
N THR A 251 -43.02 -24.99 29.12
CA THR A 251 -44.08 -25.28 30.07
C THR A 251 -43.51 -25.70 31.41
N THR A 252 -43.77 -24.84 32.43
CA THR A 252 -43.81 -25.04 33.92
C THR A 252 -42.71 -25.89 34.54
#